data_fbcda9c3b49425a21c92f37c968eec7b
#
_entry.id   fbcda9c3b49425a21c92f37c968eec7b
#
_cell.length_a   1.000
_cell.length_b   1.000
_cell.length_c   1.000
_cell.angle_alpha   90.00
_cell.angle_beta   90.00
_cell.angle_gamma   90.00
#
_symmetry.space_group_name_H-M   'P 1'
#
loop_
_entity.id
_entity.type
_entity.pdbx_description
1 polymer ?
#
loop_
_entity_poly.entity_id
_entity_poly.type
_entity_poly.pdbx_seq_one_letter_code
_entity_poly.pdbx_strand_id
1 'polypeptide(L)'
;MIRPILRGKDIKRYGYVDNGLFLINTHNGVKGKLPRIDINDYPAVKAHLDQFWDRISTRADKGDTPYNLRNCAYLEDFSKPKIIWKRIGSILRFSYDSKGCLGLDSTCFATGQHIEYLCCVLNSLMGHYLLKDSPKTGTGDLLVSVQAIEPACIPYNSQYDERLSSLLTAQITNSSNVIEKEINDIVFTIYSLSPIEREYVTQFVKQSQQSQ
;
A
#
# COMPACT_ATOMS: atom_id res chain seq x y z
N MET A 1 -16.62 -13.58 -0.04
CA MET A 1 -16.15 -13.82 -1.41
C MET A 1 -15.93 -12.52 -2.18
N ILE A 2 -16.85 -11.58 -2.22
CA ILE A 2 -16.64 -10.27 -2.88
C ILE A 2 -15.84 -9.36 -1.96
N ARG A 3 -14.69 -8.86 -2.42
CA ARG A 3 -13.74 -8.06 -1.64
C ARG A 3 -13.44 -6.74 -2.36
N PRO A 4 -13.37 -5.61 -1.64
CA PRO A 4 -12.91 -4.35 -2.25
C PRO A 4 -11.48 -4.49 -2.74
N ILE A 5 -11.17 -3.82 -3.85
CA ILE A 5 -9.82 -3.86 -4.47
C ILE A 5 -9.37 -2.48 -4.89
N LEU A 6 -8.09 -2.18 -4.61
CA LEU A 6 -7.43 -0.92 -4.95
C LEU A 6 -6.47 -1.11 -6.13
N ARG A 7 -6.52 -0.17 -7.06
CA ARG A 7 -5.54 -0.03 -8.15
C ARG A 7 -4.47 0.98 -7.75
N GLY A 8 -3.33 0.96 -8.41
CA GLY A 8 -2.27 1.93 -8.14
C GLY A 8 -2.71 3.40 -8.25
N LYS A 9 -3.69 3.73 -9.13
CA LYS A 9 -4.24 5.09 -9.26
C LYS A 9 -5.15 5.52 -8.11
N ASP A 10 -5.68 4.57 -7.35
CA ASP A 10 -6.55 4.82 -6.21
C ASP A 10 -5.75 5.19 -4.96
N ILE A 11 -4.44 4.86 -4.95
CA ILE A 11 -3.51 5.13 -3.85
C ILE A 11 -3.22 6.62 -3.76
N LYS A 12 -3.37 7.19 -2.55
CA LYS A 12 -3.05 8.58 -2.21
C LYS A 12 -2.09 8.62 -1.03
N ARG A 13 -1.59 9.79 -0.70
CA ARG A 13 -0.83 9.97 0.54
C ARG A 13 -1.79 9.80 1.72
N TYR A 14 -1.38 8.99 2.71
CA TYR A 14 -2.11 8.65 3.93
C TYR A 14 -3.35 7.77 3.72
N GLY A 15 -4.22 8.06 2.77
CA GLY A 15 -5.44 7.33 2.47
C GLY A 15 -5.57 6.96 0.98
N TYR A 16 -6.74 6.48 0.58
CA TYR A 16 -7.03 6.08 -0.81
C TYR A 16 -8.44 6.55 -1.22
N VAL A 17 -8.68 6.53 -2.53
CA VAL A 17 -10.01 6.78 -3.08
C VAL A 17 -10.68 5.44 -3.33
N ASP A 18 -11.81 5.21 -2.66
CA ASP A 18 -12.66 4.05 -2.94
C ASP A 18 -13.51 4.35 -4.17
N ASN A 19 -13.24 3.63 -5.25
CA ASN A 19 -13.98 3.75 -6.51
C ASN A 19 -15.03 2.64 -6.68
N GLY A 20 -15.43 1.97 -5.61
CA GLY A 20 -16.47 0.94 -5.63
C GLY A 20 -16.08 -0.28 -6.49
N LEU A 21 -14.79 -0.60 -6.58
CA LEU A 21 -14.33 -1.78 -7.29
C LEU A 21 -14.23 -2.98 -6.35
N PHE A 22 -14.73 -4.10 -6.85
CA PHE A 22 -14.72 -5.36 -6.11
C PHE A 22 -14.10 -6.48 -6.94
N LEU A 23 -13.40 -7.37 -6.25
CA LEU A 23 -12.90 -8.62 -6.79
C LEU A 23 -13.81 -9.77 -6.34
N ILE A 24 -14.16 -10.64 -7.27
CA ILE A 24 -14.73 -11.96 -6.95
C ILE A 24 -13.54 -12.83 -6.52
N ASN A 25 -13.34 -12.93 -5.21
CA ASN A 25 -12.18 -13.60 -4.61
C ASN A 25 -12.43 -15.12 -4.52
N THR A 26 -12.43 -15.80 -5.65
CA THR A 26 -12.45 -17.26 -5.74
C THR A 26 -11.04 -17.81 -5.51
N HIS A 27 -10.51 -17.61 -4.30
CA HIS A 27 -9.13 -17.98 -3.98
C HIS A 27 -8.89 -19.48 -4.07
N ASN A 28 -7.64 -19.86 -4.38
CA ASN A 28 -7.21 -21.26 -4.46
C ASN A 28 -6.84 -21.86 -3.09
N GLY A 29 -7.18 -21.15 -2.00
CA GLY A 29 -6.84 -21.54 -0.65
C GLY A 29 -5.40 -21.23 -0.26
N VAL A 30 -5.05 -21.65 0.96
CA VAL A 30 -3.70 -21.60 1.50
C VAL A 30 -3.42 -22.99 2.10
N LYS A 31 -2.43 -23.68 1.59
CA LYS A 31 -2.11 -25.07 1.98
C LYS A 31 -2.01 -25.22 3.50
N GLY A 32 -2.79 -26.13 4.06
CA GLY A 32 -2.82 -26.43 5.50
C GLY A 32 -3.54 -25.39 6.39
N LYS A 33 -4.09 -24.30 5.80
CA LYS A 33 -4.75 -23.23 6.57
C LYS A 33 -6.17 -22.91 6.08
N LEU A 34 -6.33 -22.72 4.78
CA LEU A 34 -7.58 -22.28 4.19
C LEU A 34 -7.92 -23.15 2.99
N PRO A 35 -9.09 -23.81 2.95
CA PRO A 35 -9.49 -24.63 1.80
C PRO A 35 -9.72 -23.74 0.57
N ARG A 36 -9.52 -24.32 -0.61
CA ARG A 36 -9.88 -23.68 -1.88
C ARG A 36 -11.40 -23.44 -1.93
N ILE A 37 -11.82 -22.35 -2.55
CA ILE A 37 -13.24 -22.12 -2.86
C ILE A 37 -13.69 -23.16 -3.88
N ASP A 38 -14.72 -23.94 -3.55
CA ASP A 38 -15.47 -24.71 -4.53
C ASP A 38 -16.54 -23.80 -5.15
N ILE A 39 -16.46 -23.60 -6.46
CA ILE A 39 -17.38 -22.73 -7.17
C ILE A 39 -18.82 -23.24 -7.18
N ASN A 40 -19.00 -24.55 -6.99
CA ASN A 40 -20.33 -25.18 -6.97
C ASN A 40 -21.13 -24.80 -5.73
N ASP A 41 -20.47 -24.39 -4.65
CA ASP A 41 -21.12 -23.84 -3.44
C ASP A 41 -21.71 -22.44 -3.68
N TYR A 42 -21.39 -21.81 -4.82
CA TYR A 42 -21.76 -20.43 -5.16
C TYR A 42 -22.37 -20.33 -6.56
N PRO A 43 -23.57 -20.90 -6.79
CA PRO A 43 -24.17 -21.04 -8.13
C PRO A 43 -24.35 -19.71 -8.86
N ALA A 44 -24.68 -18.62 -8.17
CA ALA A 44 -24.81 -17.30 -8.79
C ALA A 44 -23.48 -16.75 -9.29
N VAL A 45 -22.38 -16.97 -8.52
CA VAL A 45 -21.02 -16.57 -8.94
C VAL A 45 -20.57 -17.44 -10.10
N LYS A 46 -20.85 -18.75 -10.05
CA LYS A 46 -20.54 -19.66 -11.14
C LYS A 46 -21.22 -19.22 -12.45
N ALA A 47 -22.54 -18.98 -12.38
CA ALA A 47 -23.31 -18.53 -13.54
C ALA A 47 -22.79 -17.20 -14.14
N HIS A 48 -22.30 -16.30 -13.27
CA HIS A 48 -21.65 -15.08 -13.73
C HIS A 48 -20.31 -15.38 -14.42
N LEU A 49 -19.45 -16.20 -13.84
CA LEU A 49 -18.12 -16.54 -14.36
C LEU A 49 -18.22 -17.39 -15.65
N ASP A 50 -19.26 -18.23 -15.78
CA ASP A 50 -19.51 -19.04 -16.99
C ASP A 50 -19.67 -18.15 -18.24
N GLN A 51 -20.18 -16.92 -18.11
CA GLN A 51 -20.29 -15.96 -19.20
C GLN A 51 -18.91 -15.54 -19.78
N PHE A 52 -17.84 -15.78 -19.03
CA PHE A 52 -16.47 -15.46 -19.40
C PHE A 52 -15.62 -16.73 -19.58
N TRP A 53 -16.25 -17.89 -19.79
CA TRP A 53 -15.58 -19.19 -19.79
C TRP A 53 -14.39 -19.25 -20.73
N ASP A 54 -14.51 -18.77 -21.97
CA ASP A 54 -13.42 -18.78 -22.96
C ASP A 54 -12.17 -18.04 -22.47
N ARG A 55 -12.37 -17.00 -21.67
CA ARG A 55 -11.28 -16.19 -21.10
C ARG A 55 -10.67 -16.83 -19.87
N ILE A 56 -11.48 -17.33 -18.94
CA ILE A 56 -10.98 -17.88 -17.66
C ILE A 56 -10.41 -19.28 -17.83
N SER A 57 -10.93 -20.08 -18.76
CA SER A 57 -10.41 -21.44 -19.02
C SER A 57 -9.01 -21.45 -19.62
N THR A 58 -8.71 -20.46 -20.47
CA THR A 58 -7.44 -20.36 -21.20
C THR A 58 -6.38 -19.50 -20.52
N ARG A 59 -6.73 -18.75 -19.47
CA ARG A 59 -5.75 -17.88 -18.76
C ARG A 59 -4.62 -18.72 -18.17
N ALA A 60 -3.38 -18.29 -18.35
CA ALA A 60 -2.20 -18.94 -17.80
C ALA A 60 -2.11 -18.81 -16.25
N ASP A 61 -2.63 -17.72 -15.72
CA ASP A 61 -2.53 -17.32 -14.31
C ASP A 61 -3.79 -17.71 -13.51
N LYS A 62 -4.07 -19.01 -13.44
CA LYS A 62 -5.21 -19.59 -12.71
C LYS A 62 -4.74 -20.48 -11.55
N GLY A 63 -5.67 -20.78 -10.63
CA GLY A 63 -5.49 -21.80 -9.59
C GLY A 63 -5.72 -23.22 -10.12
N ASP A 64 -6.16 -24.11 -9.25
CA ASP A 64 -6.38 -25.54 -9.58
C ASP A 64 -7.52 -25.72 -10.59
N THR A 65 -8.47 -24.81 -10.63
CA THR A 65 -9.54 -24.77 -11.64
C THR A 65 -9.56 -23.44 -12.37
N PRO A 66 -10.20 -23.35 -13.55
CA PRO A 66 -10.37 -22.08 -14.27
C PRO A 66 -11.08 -21.00 -13.45
N TYR A 67 -11.94 -21.37 -12.52
CA TYR A 67 -12.64 -20.42 -11.65
C TYR A 67 -11.75 -19.82 -10.56
N ASN A 68 -10.74 -20.57 -10.11
CA ASN A 68 -9.91 -20.14 -9.00
C ASN A 68 -8.80 -19.17 -9.44
N LEU A 69 -8.57 -18.15 -8.61
CA LEU A 69 -7.41 -17.29 -8.71
C LEU A 69 -6.14 -18.09 -8.40
N ARG A 70 -5.00 -17.64 -8.90
CA ARG A 70 -3.72 -18.26 -8.58
C ARG A 70 -3.43 -18.27 -7.07
N ASN A 71 -2.52 -19.14 -6.64
CA ASN A 71 -2.10 -19.24 -5.26
C ASN A 71 -1.54 -17.92 -4.73
N CYS A 72 -1.95 -17.56 -3.50
CA CYS A 72 -1.44 -16.44 -2.75
C CYS A 72 -1.16 -16.87 -1.31
N ALA A 73 0.12 -17.05 -0.97
CA ALA A 73 0.53 -17.55 0.35
C ALA A 73 0.21 -16.57 1.49
N TYR A 74 0.09 -15.29 1.19
CA TYR A 74 -0.17 -14.20 2.12
C TYR A 74 -1.60 -13.63 2.00
N LEU A 75 -2.55 -14.45 1.55
CA LEU A 75 -3.95 -14.03 1.34
C LEU A 75 -4.60 -13.43 2.60
N GLU A 76 -4.27 -13.98 3.78
CA GLU A 76 -4.81 -13.53 5.06
C GLU A 76 -4.28 -12.15 5.47
N ASP A 77 -3.07 -11.78 5.02
CA ASP A 77 -2.46 -10.50 5.35
C ASP A 77 -3.23 -9.32 4.78
N PHE A 78 -3.94 -9.52 3.68
CA PHE A 78 -4.84 -8.47 3.15
C PHE A 78 -5.97 -8.07 4.09
N SER A 79 -6.32 -8.89 5.06
CA SER A 79 -7.38 -8.59 6.05
C SER A 79 -6.87 -7.81 7.26
N LYS A 80 -5.55 -7.70 7.41
CA LYS A 80 -4.90 -6.95 8.50
C LYS A 80 -4.80 -5.46 8.17
N PRO A 81 -4.72 -4.58 9.18
CA PRO A 81 -4.27 -3.21 8.96
C PRO A 81 -2.94 -3.20 8.23
N LYS A 82 -2.82 -2.35 7.21
CA LYS A 82 -1.64 -2.33 6.33
C LYS A 82 -1.39 -0.98 5.71
N ILE A 83 -0.18 -0.80 5.23
CA ILE A 83 0.16 0.23 4.26
C ILE A 83 0.12 -0.40 2.88
N ILE A 84 -0.47 0.28 1.93
CA ILE A 84 -0.47 -0.11 0.52
C ILE A 84 0.07 1.05 -0.32
N TRP A 85 0.92 0.74 -1.31
CA TRP A 85 1.51 1.75 -2.17
C TRP A 85 1.62 1.28 -3.61
N LYS A 86 1.70 2.24 -4.53
CA LYS A 86 1.97 1.98 -5.94
C LYS A 86 3.45 1.65 -6.14
N ARG A 87 3.74 0.52 -6.79
CA ARG A 87 5.12 0.07 -7.01
C ARG A 87 5.94 1.00 -7.91
N ILE A 88 5.32 1.64 -8.89
CA ILE A 88 5.97 2.56 -9.83
C ILE A 88 5.24 3.88 -9.84
N GLY A 89 5.94 4.99 -9.66
CA GLY A 89 5.34 6.32 -9.74
C GLY A 89 6.33 7.45 -9.53
N SER A 90 6.00 8.61 -10.07
CA SER A 90 6.78 9.84 -9.92
C SER A 90 6.74 10.40 -8.49
N ILE A 91 5.63 10.19 -7.78
CA ILE A 91 5.44 10.66 -6.41
C ILE A 91 5.19 9.48 -5.49
N LEU A 92 5.93 9.44 -4.37
CA LEU A 92 5.74 8.44 -3.32
C LEU A 92 4.42 8.68 -2.59
N ARG A 93 3.63 7.62 -2.47
CA ARG A 93 2.32 7.65 -1.82
C ARG A 93 2.08 6.34 -1.10
N PHE A 94 1.92 6.42 0.21
CA PHE A 94 1.63 5.30 1.08
C PHE A 94 0.25 5.51 1.71
N SER A 95 -0.68 4.63 1.40
CA SER A 95 -2.05 4.66 1.93
C SER A 95 -2.20 3.71 3.08
N TYR A 96 -2.81 4.13 4.17
CA TYR A 96 -3.25 3.24 5.24
C TYR A 96 -4.59 2.60 4.88
N ASP A 97 -4.71 1.29 5.08
CA ASP A 97 -5.96 0.54 4.92
C ASP A 97 -6.21 -0.37 6.13
N SER A 98 -7.32 -0.14 6.82
CA SER A 98 -7.86 -0.99 7.88
C SER A 98 -9.12 -1.77 7.47
N LYS A 99 -9.60 -1.57 6.23
CA LYS A 99 -10.85 -2.19 5.73
C LYS A 99 -10.62 -3.52 5.02
N GLY A 100 -9.37 -3.96 4.89
CA GLY A 100 -9.05 -5.23 4.27
C GLY A 100 -9.17 -5.22 2.74
N CYS A 101 -8.88 -4.10 2.09
CA CYS A 101 -8.85 -4.03 0.63
C CYS A 101 -7.77 -4.93 0.05
N LEU A 102 -8.07 -5.54 -1.09
CA LEU A 102 -7.06 -6.22 -1.91
C LEU A 102 -6.30 -5.19 -2.76
N GLY A 103 -5.09 -5.53 -3.19
CA GLY A 103 -4.31 -4.71 -4.11
C GLY A 103 -4.09 -5.44 -5.43
N LEU A 104 -4.07 -4.70 -6.54
CA LEU A 104 -3.63 -5.23 -7.83
C LEU A 104 -2.11 -5.42 -7.87
N ASP A 105 -1.62 -6.12 -8.89
CA ASP A 105 -0.20 -6.40 -9.16
C ASP A 105 0.68 -5.15 -9.26
N SER A 106 0.09 -4.01 -9.59
CA SER A 106 0.76 -2.70 -9.60
C SER A 106 0.97 -2.09 -8.22
N THR A 107 0.51 -2.75 -7.15
CA THR A 107 0.65 -2.31 -5.76
C THR A 107 1.51 -3.27 -4.95
N CYS A 108 2.16 -2.73 -3.93
CA CYS A 108 2.80 -3.46 -2.85
C CYS A 108 2.09 -3.14 -1.54
N PHE A 109 2.26 -3.97 -0.53
CA PHE A 109 1.75 -3.68 0.82
C PHE A 109 2.66 -4.24 1.91
N ALA A 110 2.52 -3.70 3.10
CA ALA A 110 3.17 -4.18 4.32
C ALA A 110 2.18 -4.20 5.47
N THR A 111 2.28 -5.23 6.30
CA THR A 111 1.53 -5.38 7.56
C THR A 111 2.51 -5.49 8.72
N GLY A 112 2.07 -5.18 9.93
CA GLY A 112 2.92 -5.34 11.11
C GLY A 112 2.44 -4.50 12.28
N GLN A 113 3.28 -4.44 13.31
CA GLN A 113 3.07 -3.54 14.44
C GLN A 113 3.37 -2.09 14.01
N HIS A 114 2.77 -1.12 14.70
CA HIS A 114 3.01 0.32 14.47
C HIS A 114 2.83 0.76 13.01
N ILE A 115 1.90 0.13 12.30
CA ILE A 115 1.73 0.35 10.87
C ILE A 115 1.27 1.77 10.54
N GLU A 116 0.52 2.41 11.44
CA GLU A 116 0.08 3.81 11.31
C GLU A 116 1.25 4.79 11.46
N TYR A 117 2.12 4.54 12.45
CA TYR A 117 3.38 5.25 12.62
C TYR A 117 4.23 5.17 11.35
N LEU A 118 4.41 3.95 10.83
CA LEU A 118 5.17 3.71 9.62
C LEU A 118 4.58 4.43 8.40
N CYS A 119 3.24 4.47 8.29
CA CYS A 119 2.55 5.22 7.24
C CYS A 119 2.87 6.72 7.30
N CYS A 120 2.90 7.30 8.49
CA CYS A 120 3.27 8.71 8.68
C CYS A 120 4.72 8.96 8.29
N VAL A 121 5.65 8.13 8.77
CA VAL A 121 7.08 8.27 8.45
C VAL A 121 7.34 8.18 6.95
N LEU A 122 6.79 7.18 6.28
CA LEU A 122 7.01 6.98 4.83
C LEU A 122 6.38 8.08 3.96
N ASN A 123 5.29 8.72 4.42
CA ASN A 123 4.70 9.87 3.71
C ASN A 123 5.35 11.22 4.05
N SER A 124 6.20 11.27 5.07
CA SER A 124 6.89 12.52 5.47
C SER A 124 7.99 12.91 4.50
N LEU A 125 8.52 14.12 4.65
CA LEU A 125 9.69 14.59 3.90
C LEU A 125 10.90 13.67 4.13
N MET A 126 11.10 13.20 5.37
CA MET A 126 12.18 12.26 5.66
C MET A 126 11.98 10.92 4.97
N GLY A 127 10.74 10.39 4.92
CA GLY A 127 10.43 9.17 4.17
C GLY A 127 10.76 9.28 2.68
N HIS A 128 10.45 10.42 2.05
CA HIS A 128 10.86 10.70 0.68
C HIS A 128 12.38 10.75 0.52
N TYR A 129 13.07 11.37 1.48
CA TYR A 129 14.55 11.44 1.46
C TYR A 129 15.18 10.06 1.63
N LEU A 130 14.67 9.21 2.50
CA LEU A 130 15.15 7.82 2.67
C LEU A 130 15.07 6.99 1.39
N LEU A 131 14.07 7.24 0.57
CA LEU A 131 13.82 6.49 -0.66
C LEU A 131 14.36 7.20 -1.92
N LYS A 132 15.18 8.24 -1.77
CA LYS A 132 15.73 9.04 -2.88
C LYS A 132 16.56 8.23 -3.88
N ASP A 133 17.22 7.19 -3.41
CA ASP A 133 18.10 6.33 -4.20
C ASP A 133 17.38 5.08 -4.75
N SER A 134 16.05 5.04 -4.64
CA SER A 134 15.27 3.96 -5.23
C SER A 134 15.55 3.85 -6.74
N PRO A 135 15.62 2.63 -7.29
CA PRO A 135 15.78 2.45 -8.73
C PRO A 135 14.75 3.25 -9.52
N LYS A 136 15.13 3.69 -10.71
CA LYS A 136 14.23 4.42 -11.63
C LYS A 136 13.90 3.56 -12.85
N THR A 137 12.71 3.75 -13.38
CA THR A 137 12.32 3.20 -14.69
C THR A 137 13.01 3.98 -15.81
N GLY A 138 12.97 3.47 -17.02
CA GLY A 138 13.47 4.21 -18.19
C GLY A 138 12.74 5.55 -18.44
N THR A 139 11.55 5.75 -17.88
CA THR A 139 10.79 7.01 -17.91
C THR A 139 11.10 7.96 -16.76
N GLY A 140 12.01 7.56 -15.85
CA GLY A 140 12.41 8.38 -14.69
C GLY A 140 11.54 8.20 -13.44
N ASP A 141 10.44 7.42 -13.49
CA ASP A 141 9.62 7.11 -12.33
C ASP A 141 10.38 6.26 -11.32
N LEU A 142 10.15 6.48 -10.03
CA LEU A 142 10.71 5.67 -8.95
C LEU A 142 10.09 4.27 -8.95
N LEU A 143 10.93 3.25 -8.84
CA LEU A 143 10.53 1.85 -8.63
C LEU A 143 10.63 1.53 -7.13
N VAL A 144 9.55 1.76 -6.41
CA VAL A 144 9.45 1.54 -4.96
C VAL A 144 8.89 0.14 -4.71
N SER A 145 9.71 -0.85 -4.98
CA SER A 145 9.41 -2.25 -4.63
C SER A 145 9.62 -2.50 -3.13
N VAL A 146 9.24 -3.67 -2.65
CA VAL A 146 9.54 -4.10 -1.26
C VAL A 146 11.04 -4.02 -0.99
N GLN A 147 11.88 -4.46 -1.93
CA GLN A 147 13.34 -4.44 -1.82
C GLN A 147 13.92 -3.02 -1.72
N ALA A 148 13.22 -2.01 -2.25
CA ALA A 148 13.65 -0.62 -2.13
C ALA A 148 13.32 -0.02 -0.76
N ILE A 149 12.28 -0.51 -0.09
CA ILE A 149 11.86 -0.03 1.24
C ILE A 149 12.56 -0.79 2.37
N GLU A 150 12.78 -2.08 2.20
CA GLU A 150 13.32 -2.97 3.23
C GLU A 150 14.63 -2.47 3.88
N PRO A 151 15.58 -1.86 3.15
CA PRO A 151 16.80 -1.32 3.75
C PRO A 151 16.61 -0.02 4.54
N ALA A 152 15.43 0.63 4.47
CA ALA A 152 15.21 1.91 5.13
C ALA A 152 15.20 1.73 6.65
N CYS A 153 16.16 2.36 7.33
CA CYS A 153 16.22 2.40 8.79
C CYS A 153 15.24 3.43 9.33
N ILE A 154 14.17 2.95 9.97
CA ILE A 154 13.14 3.80 10.59
C ILE A 154 13.23 3.64 12.11
N PRO A 155 13.69 4.66 12.87
CA PRO A 155 13.69 4.62 14.31
C PRO A 155 12.27 4.57 14.85
N TYR A 156 12.02 3.72 15.83
CA TYR A 156 10.76 3.70 16.55
C TYR A 156 10.89 4.43 17.88
N ASN A 157 9.97 5.34 18.15
CA ASN A 157 9.84 6.03 19.42
C ASN A 157 8.38 5.98 19.90
N SER A 158 8.14 5.19 20.94
CA SER A 158 6.81 4.95 21.51
C SER A 158 6.10 6.22 21.99
N GLN A 159 6.84 7.27 22.35
CA GLN A 159 6.28 8.55 22.77
C GLN A 159 5.40 9.20 21.67
N TYR A 160 5.71 8.94 20.39
CA TYR A 160 5.01 9.53 19.27
C TYR A 160 4.01 8.60 18.58
N ASP A 161 3.91 7.33 19.00
CA ASP A 161 3.08 6.34 18.32
C ASP A 161 1.60 6.74 18.28
N GLU A 162 1.00 7.00 19.45
CA GLU A 162 -0.40 7.43 19.53
C GLU A 162 -0.66 8.78 18.84
N ARG A 163 0.31 9.70 18.92
CA ARG A 163 0.17 11.02 18.28
C ARG A 163 0.16 10.88 16.77
N LEU A 164 1.08 10.12 16.19
CA LEU A 164 1.13 9.88 14.75
C LEU A 164 -0.10 9.12 14.25
N SER A 165 -0.62 8.14 15.00
CA SER A 165 -1.88 7.45 14.68
C SER A 165 -3.06 8.43 14.63
N SER A 166 -3.17 9.33 15.60
CA SER A 166 -4.19 10.37 15.64
C SER A 166 -4.08 11.34 14.46
N LEU A 167 -2.86 11.77 14.13
CA LEU A 167 -2.60 12.65 12.98
C LEU A 167 -2.89 11.96 11.65
N LEU A 168 -2.57 10.68 11.51
CA LEU A 168 -2.93 9.88 10.34
C LEU A 168 -4.45 9.88 10.12
N THR A 169 -5.20 9.57 11.17
CA THR A 169 -6.68 9.55 11.12
C THR A 169 -7.23 10.94 10.73
N ALA A 170 -6.70 12.00 11.33
CA ALA A 170 -7.09 13.37 11.01
C ALA A 170 -6.75 13.73 9.55
N GLN A 171 -5.57 13.35 9.07
CA GLN A 171 -5.11 13.60 7.70
C GLN A 171 -5.94 12.85 6.66
N ILE A 172 -6.38 11.63 6.96
CA ILE A 172 -7.27 10.85 6.09
C ILE A 172 -8.67 11.49 6.03
N THR A 173 -9.17 11.96 7.17
CA THR A 173 -10.53 12.51 7.29
C THR A 173 -10.63 13.91 6.72
N ASN A 174 -9.66 14.77 7.03
CA ASN A 174 -9.63 16.17 6.61
C ASN A 174 -8.18 16.60 6.36
N SER A 175 -7.68 16.33 5.16
CA SER A 175 -6.30 16.62 4.76
C SER A 175 -5.95 18.08 4.93
N SER A 176 -4.84 18.36 5.62
CA SER A 176 -4.40 19.70 5.96
C SER A 176 -2.87 19.82 5.95
N ASN A 177 -2.36 20.92 5.39
CA ASN A 177 -0.94 21.24 5.44
C ASN A 177 -0.43 21.46 6.88
N VAL A 178 -1.30 21.85 7.81
CA VAL A 178 -0.95 22.01 9.23
C VAL A 178 -0.66 20.65 9.85
N ILE A 179 -1.54 19.66 9.61
CA ILE A 179 -1.35 18.28 10.08
C ILE A 179 -0.10 17.68 9.45
N GLU A 180 0.10 17.88 8.14
CA GLU A 180 1.27 17.38 7.45
C GLU A 180 2.57 17.99 7.98
N LYS A 181 2.57 19.29 8.30
CA LYS A 181 3.71 19.95 8.93
C LYS A 181 4.01 19.32 10.29
N GLU A 182 3.01 19.08 11.12
CA GLU A 182 3.20 18.45 12.42
C GLU A 182 3.77 17.04 12.30
N ILE A 183 3.28 16.23 11.34
CA ILE A 183 3.87 14.91 11.06
C ILE A 183 5.35 15.04 10.70
N ASN A 184 5.71 15.98 9.82
CA ASN A 184 7.11 16.20 9.44
C ASN A 184 7.98 16.63 10.63
N ASP A 185 7.49 17.54 11.48
CA ASP A 185 8.22 18.03 12.65
C ASP A 185 8.47 16.89 13.66
N ILE A 186 7.48 16.03 13.89
CA ILE A 186 7.63 14.83 14.72
C ILE A 186 8.65 13.89 14.12
N VAL A 187 8.56 13.58 12.83
CA VAL A 187 9.48 12.65 12.17
C VAL A 187 10.90 13.20 12.18
N PHE A 188 11.12 14.47 11.91
CA PHE A 188 12.44 15.10 12.05
C PHE A 188 12.99 14.98 13.47
N THR A 189 12.14 15.09 14.48
CA THR A 189 12.54 14.90 15.89
C THR A 189 12.91 13.45 16.20
N ILE A 190 12.17 12.48 15.66
CA ILE A 190 12.47 11.05 15.78
C ILE A 190 13.86 10.73 15.22
N TYR A 191 14.23 11.37 14.09
CA TYR A 191 15.56 11.23 13.48
C TYR A 191 16.61 12.15 14.11
N SER A 192 16.25 12.94 15.14
CA SER A 192 17.14 13.88 15.84
C SER A 192 17.84 14.88 14.89
N LEU A 193 17.16 15.28 13.80
CA LEU A 193 17.73 16.20 12.82
C LEU A 193 17.90 17.61 13.39
N SER A 194 19.09 18.18 13.19
CA SER A 194 19.36 19.59 13.45
C SER A 194 18.57 20.51 12.50
N PRO A 195 18.41 21.79 12.81
CA PRO A 195 17.70 22.73 11.93
C PRO A 195 18.27 22.79 10.49
N ILE A 196 19.59 22.67 10.35
CA ILE A 196 20.29 22.67 9.04
C ILE A 196 19.92 21.42 8.24
N GLU A 197 19.90 20.26 8.88
CA GLU A 197 19.54 18.99 8.23
C GLU A 197 18.05 18.95 7.84
N ARG A 198 17.17 19.49 8.67
CA ARG A 198 15.73 19.63 8.34
C ARG A 198 15.52 20.50 7.08
N GLU A 199 16.24 21.61 7.01
CA GLU A 199 16.17 22.49 5.84
C GLU A 199 16.73 21.78 4.59
N TYR A 200 17.86 21.10 4.71
CA TYR A 200 18.43 20.32 3.61
C TYR A 200 17.46 19.27 3.07
N VAL A 201 16.86 18.45 3.94
CA VAL A 201 15.86 17.42 3.54
C VAL A 201 14.66 18.08 2.86
N THR A 202 14.20 19.19 3.41
CA THR A 202 13.04 19.92 2.88
C THR A 202 13.32 20.45 1.48
N GLN A 203 14.47 21.07 1.26
CA GLN A 203 14.88 21.61 -0.04
C GLN A 203 15.10 20.49 -1.07
N PHE A 204 15.76 19.41 -0.66
CA PHE A 204 15.98 18.24 -1.52
C PHE A 204 14.66 17.69 -2.07
N VAL A 205 13.67 17.47 -1.20
CA VAL A 205 12.37 16.90 -1.63
C VAL A 205 11.62 17.87 -2.53
N LYS A 206 11.64 19.18 -2.25
CA LYS A 206 11.02 20.19 -3.12
C LYS A 206 11.62 20.20 -4.52
N GLN A 207 12.95 20.17 -4.63
CA GLN A 207 13.65 20.13 -5.92
C GLN A 207 13.35 18.85 -6.70
N SER A 208 13.33 17.70 -6.02
CA SER A 208 13.00 16.42 -6.63
C SER A 208 11.59 16.37 -7.22
N GLN A 209 10.64 17.08 -6.61
CA GLN A 209 9.25 17.15 -7.09
C GLN A 209 9.03 18.14 -8.23
N GLN A 210 9.90 19.14 -8.38
CA GLN A 210 9.85 20.10 -9.48
C GLN A 210 10.51 19.58 -10.76
N SER A 211 11.39 18.61 -10.64
CA SER A 211 12.14 18.01 -11.76
C SER A 211 11.42 16.82 -12.41
N GLN A 212 10.21 16.51 -11.97
CA GLN A 212 9.34 15.44 -12.45
C GLN A 212 8.10 16.03 -13.16
#